data_a0f735c88950024d58baddacbc7a098d
#
_entry.id   a0f735c88950024d58baddacbc7a098d
#
_cell.length_a   1.000
_cell.length_b   1.000
_cell.length_c   1.000
_cell.angle_alpha   90.00
_cell.angle_beta   90.00
_cell.angle_gamma   90.00
#
_symmetry.space_group_name_H-M   'P 1'
#
loop_
_entity.id
_entity.type
_entity.pdbx_description
1 polymer ?
#
loop_
_entity_poly.entity_id
_entity_poly.type
_entity_poly.pdbx_seq_one_letter_code
_entity_poly.pdbx_strand_id
1 'polypeptide(L)'
;MKTKMLLAGVTAGVMFAGSVLASTLDDVRARGKLNCIINTGLAGFAAPDDKGNWTGFDVDFCRAVAAATLGDADKVNYTTATGKTRFTKLAAGEGELLSRNTTWTFSRDVDLSQTFIGVNYYDGQGFMVRKALGVKSAKGLDGASVCILS
;
A
#
# COMPACT_ATOMS: atom_id res chain seq x y z
N MET A 1 51.06 -37.83 48.31
CA MET A 1 49.78 -37.09 48.18
C MET A 1 49.64 -36.67 46.74
N LYS A 2 48.70 -37.27 45.99
CA LYS A 2 48.42 -36.99 44.55
C LYS A 2 47.09 -36.32 44.45
N THR A 3 47.09 -35.01 44.20
CA THR A 3 45.86 -34.19 44.00
C THR A 3 45.35 -34.38 42.58
N LYS A 4 44.19 -34.99 42.42
CA LYS A 4 43.49 -35.09 41.11
C LYS A 4 42.64 -33.85 40.89
N MET A 5 43.05 -33.08 39.89
CA MET A 5 42.30 -31.93 39.41
C MET A 5 41.24 -32.40 38.43
N LEU A 6 39.96 -32.27 38.82
CA LEU A 6 38.79 -32.49 37.91
C LEU A 6 38.58 -31.23 37.10
N LEU A 7 38.79 -31.30 35.77
CA LEU A 7 38.34 -30.28 34.84
C LEU A 7 36.85 -30.55 34.54
N ALA A 8 35.98 -29.68 35.03
CA ALA A 8 34.57 -29.63 34.61
C ALA A 8 34.47 -28.82 33.32
N GLY A 9 34.22 -29.49 32.19
CA GLY A 9 33.98 -28.84 30.90
C GLY A 9 32.55 -28.33 30.87
N VAL A 10 32.40 -27.00 30.87
CA VAL A 10 31.12 -26.33 30.59
C VAL A 10 30.95 -26.21 29.06
N THR A 11 30.16 -27.09 28.47
CA THR A 11 29.70 -26.96 27.08
C THR A 11 28.59 -25.93 27.03
N ALA A 12 28.89 -24.68 26.65
CA ALA A 12 27.93 -23.66 26.35
C ALA A 12 27.25 -24.01 25.00
N GLY A 13 26.05 -24.59 25.06
CA GLY A 13 25.21 -24.80 23.91
C GLY A 13 24.71 -23.43 23.36
N VAL A 14 25.26 -22.98 22.24
CA VAL A 14 24.75 -21.83 21.51
C VAL A 14 23.42 -22.25 20.85
N MET A 15 22.30 -21.91 21.49
CA MET A 15 21.00 -21.98 20.83
C MET A 15 20.93 -20.90 19.74
N PHE A 16 21.14 -21.29 18.49
CA PHE A 16 20.74 -20.49 17.35
C PHE A 16 19.20 -20.47 17.32
N ALA A 17 18.60 -19.47 17.97
CA ALA A 17 17.22 -19.11 17.72
C ALA A 17 17.17 -18.54 16.29
N GLY A 18 16.89 -19.37 15.31
CA GLY A 18 16.59 -18.95 13.96
C GLY A 18 15.41 -17.98 14.03
N SER A 19 15.64 -16.71 13.71
CA SER A 19 14.56 -15.74 13.54
C SER A 19 13.70 -16.22 12.39
N VAL A 20 12.57 -16.84 12.70
CA VAL A 20 11.51 -17.08 11.73
C VAL A 20 11.00 -15.68 11.35
N LEU A 21 11.42 -15.19 10.19
CA LEU A 21 10.84 -13.97 9.63
C LEU A 21 9.37 -14.28 9.34
N ALA A 22 8.49 -13.78 10.18
CA ALA A 22 7.06 -13.86 9.94
C ALA A 22 6.76 -13.21 8.59
N SER A 23 5.90 -13.84 7.78
CA SER A 23 5.47 -13.22 6.54
C SER A 23 4.51 -12.07 6.85
N THR A 24 4.39 -11.09 5.96
CA THR A 24 3.42 -10.00 6.07
C THR A 24 1.99 -10.53 6.31
N LEU A 25 1.65 -11.68 5.71
CA LEU A 25 0.36 -12.33 5.91
C LEU A 25 0.19 -12.86 7.34
N ASP A 26 1.24 -13.41 7.95
CA ASP A 26 1.20 -13.89 9.32
C ASP A 26 1.00 -12.72 10.30
N ASP A 27 1.65 -11.59 10.06
CA ASP A 27 1.48 -10.36 10.84
C ASP A 27 0.04 -9.82 10.73
N VAL A 28 -0.53 -9.79 9.52
CA VAL A 28 -1.93 -9.40 9.28
C VAL A 28 -2.89 -10.33 10.02
N ARG A 29 -2.67 -11.64 9.96
CA ARG A 29 -3.49 -12.63 10.66
C ARG A 29 -3.36 -12.52 12.17
N ALA A 30 -2.17 -12.36 12.69
CA ALA A 30 -1.92 -12.21 14.13
C ALA A 30 -2.58 -10.93 14.68
N ARG A 31 -2.55 -9.84 13.93
CA ARG A 31 -3.19 -8.57 14.27
C ARG A 31 -4.72 -8.64 14.09
N GLY A 32 -5.21 -9.48 13.19
CA GLY A 32 -6.63 -9.63 12.88
C GLY A 32 -7.23 -8.47 12.07
N LYS A 33 -6.40 -7.62 11.48
CA LYS A 33 -6.80 -6.50 10.62
C LYS A 33 -5.77 -6.25 9.52
N LEU A 34 -6.25 -5.91 8.32
CA LEU A 34 -5.45 -5.43 7.19
C LEU A 34 -5.29 -3.90 7.30
N ASN A 35 -4.07 -3.39 7.25
CA ASN A 35 -3.85 -1.94 7.08
C ASN A 35 -3.78 -1.62 5.59
N CYS A 36 -4.71 -0.82 5.11
CA CYS A 36 -4.81 -0.45 3.70
C CYS A 36 -4.63 1.06 3.51
N ILE A 37 -3.71 1.43 2.63
CA ILE A 37 -3.45 2.82 2.27
C ILE A 37 -4.33 3.20 1.09
N ILE A 38 -5.16 4.23 1.27
CA ILE A 38 -6.14 4.70 0.28
C ILE A 38 -5.94 6.18 -0.06
N ASN A 39 -6.73 6.71 -0.99
CA ASN A 39 -6.73 8.13 -1.33
C ASN A 39 -7.29 8.99 -0.18
N THR A 40 -6.93 10.27 -0.15
CA THR A 40 -7.41 11.26 0.82
C THR A 40 -8.86 11.72 0.58
N GLY A 41 -9.42 11.37 -0.60
CA GLY A 41 -10.78 11.72 -1.02
C GLY A 41 -10.87 11.80 -2.55
N LEU A 42 -11.34 10.73 -3.18
CA LEU A 42 -11.58 10.64 -4.62
C LEU A 42 -12.92 9.95 -4.82
N ALA A 43 -13.93 10.71 -5.21
CA ALA A 43 -15.29 10.20 -5.39
C ALA A 43 -15.32 8.97 -6.33
N GLY A 44 -16.05 7.94 -5.95
CA GLY A 44 -16.13 6.66 -6.65
C GLY A 44 -14.98 5.69 -6.40
N PHE A 45 -13.82 6.15 -5.91
CA PHE A 45 -12.64 5.31 -5.61
C PHE A 45 -12.37 5.17 -4.11
N ALA A 46 -12.14 6.26 -3.41
CA ALA A 46 -12.02 6.27 -1.96
C ALA A 46 -12.47 7.63 -1.44
N ALA A 47 -13.65 7.70 -0.88
CA ALA A 47 -14.19 8.90 -0.25
C ALA A 47 -15.08 8.52 0.94
N PRO A 48 -15.16 9.35 1.99
CA PRO A 48 -16.11 9.13 3.05
C PRO A 48 -17.54 9.38 2.56
N ASP A 49 -18.48 8.56 3.04
CA ASP A 49 -19.92 8.78 2.91
C ASP A 49 -20.40 9.87 3.92
N ASP A 50 -21.69 10.16 3.90
CA ASP A 50 -22.33 11.14 4.81
C ASP A 50 -22.21 10.74 6.30
N LYS A 51 -21.87 9.49 6.60
CA LYS A 51 -21.68 8.96 7.95
C LYS A 51 -20.19 8.87 8.33
N GLY A 52 -19.30 9.25 7.41
CA GLY A 52 -17.85 9.17 7.60
C GLY A 52 -17.24 7.80 7.31
N ASN A 53 -17.99 6.83 6.78
CA ASN A 53 -17.43 5.54 6.38
C ASN A 53 -16.76 5.66 5.01
N TRP A 54 -15.61 5.04 4.87
CA TRP A 54 -14.92 4.97 3.60
C TRP A 54 -15.66 4.08 2.61
N THR A 55 -15.86 4.57 1.38
CA THR A 55 -16.56 3.88 0.30
C THR A 55 -15.86 4.08 -1.04
N GLY A 56 -16.10 3.18 -1.99
CA GLY A 56 -15.62 3.27 -3.36
C GLY A 56 -14.71 2.11 -3.75
N PHE A 57 -14.33 2.09 -5.03
CA PHE A 57 -13.66 0.99 -5.68
C PHE A 57 -12.35 0.55 -5.00
N ASP A 58 -11.49 1.51 -4.62
CA ASP A 58 -10.23 1.23 -3.93
C ASP A 58 -10.47 0.67 -2.52
N VAL A 59 -11.51 1.15 -1.85
CA VAL A 59 -11.94 0.68 -0.51
C VAL A 59 -12.48 -0.74 -0.60
N ASP A 60 -13.30 -1.04 -1.61
CA ASP A 60 -13.87 -2.38 -1.82
C ASP A 60 -12.78 -3.39 -2.15
N PHE A 61 -11.72 -2.98 -2.85
CA PHE A 61 -10.56 -3.84 -3.08
C PHE A 61 -9.84 -4.19 -1.76
N CYS A 62 -9.63 -3.22 -0.86
CA CYS A 62 -9.09 -3.49 0.48
C CYS A 62 -9.99 -4.49 1.25
N ARG A 63 -11.31 -4.31 1.19
CA ARG A 63 -12.29 -5.19 1.82
C ARG A 63 -12.26 -6.60 1.25
N ALA A 64 -12.11 -6.73 -0.07
CA ALA A 64 -11.98 -8.03 -0.72
C ALA A 64 -10.71 -8.78 -0.25
N VAL A 65 -9.58 -8.08 -0.13
CA VAL A 65 -8.34 -8.67 0.40
C VAL A 65 -8.50 -9.07 1.87
N ALA A 66 -9.15 -8.26 2.69
CA ALA A 66 -9.44 -8.60 4.09
C ALA A 66 -10.35 -9.83 4.21
N ALA A 67 -11.39 -9.90 3.39
CA ALA A 67 -12.26 -11.07 3.32
C ALA A 67 -11.49 -12.35 2.95
N ALA A 68 -10.60 -12.25 1.96
CA ALA A 68 -9.81 -13.38 1.51
C ALA A 68 -8.75 -13.84 2.54
N THR A 69 -8.17 -12.92 3.31
CA THR A 69 -7.07 -13.22 4.24
C THR A 69 -7.50 -13.47 5.66
N LEU A 70 -8.58 -12.82 6.09
CA LEU A 70 -9.10 -12.80 7.47
C LEU A 70 -10.53 -13.36 7.60
N GLY A 71 -11.17 -13.70 6.47
CA GLY A 71 -12.56 -14.20 6.45
C GLY A 71 -13.62 -13.12 6.72
N ASP A 72 -13.26 -11.83 6.74
CA ASP A 72 -14.15 -10.74 7.09
C ASP A 72 -13.74 -9.44 6.38
N ALA A 73 -14.64 -8.89 5.55
CA ALA A 73 -14.41 -7.69 4.75
C ALA A 73 -14.28 -6.40 5.59
N ASP A 74 -14.77 -6.39 6.81
CA ASP A 74 -14.75 -5.21 7.66
C ASP A 74 -13.50 -5.13 8.55
N LYS A 75 -12.63 -6.13 8.47
CA LYS A 75 -11.35 -6.15 9.18
C LYS A 75 -10.27 -5.35 8.46
N VAL A 76 -10.54 -4.08 8.17
CA VAL A 76 -9.62 -3.15 7.52
C VAL A 76 -9.42 -1.90 8.38
N ASN A 77 -8.16 -1.48 8.52
CA ASN A 77 -7.82 -0.14 8.97
C ASN A 77 -7.40 0.67 7.74
N TYR A 78 -7.98 1.85 7.57
CA TYR A 78 -7.65 2.73 6.46
C TYR A 78 -6.67 3.83 6.89
N THR A 79 -5.58 3.99 6.13
CA THR A 79 -4.65 5.10 6.23
C THR A 79 -4.70 5.90 4.94
N THR A 80 -4.89 7.20 5.01
CA THR A 80 -4.93 8.04 3.82
C THR A 80 -3.53 8.49 3.39
N ALA A 81 -3.32 8.59 2.08
CA ALA A 81 -2.08 9.10 1.51
C ALA A 81 -2.34 10.00 0.30
N THR A 82 -1.51 11.01 0.12
CA THR A 82 -1.47 11.86 -1.08
C THR A 82 -0.69 11.20 -2.21
N GLY A 83 -0.65 11.80 -3.40
CA GLY A 83 0.20 11.36 -4.50
C GLY A 83 1.69 11.35 -4.15
N LYS A 84 2.13 12.26 -3.26
CA LYS A 84 3.53 12.38 -2.83
C LYS A 84 3.91 11.40 -1.72
N THR A 85 2.99 11.09 -0.81
CA THR A 85 3.31 10.35 0.43
C THR A 85 3.00 8.85 0.36
N ARG A 86 2.26 8.37 -0.65
CA ARG A 86 1.77 6.99 -0.73
C ARG A 86 2.86 5.92 -0.68
N PHE A 87 3.94 6.12 -1.44
CA PHE A 87 5.04 5.14 -1.49
C PHE A 87 5.90 5.18 -0.23
N THR A 88 6.15 6.38 0.31
CA THR A 88 6.87 6.53 1.57
C THR A 88 6.13 5.87 2.73
N LYS A 89 4.80 6.03 2.79
CA LYS A 89 3.95 5.37 3.80
C LYS A 89 3.95 3.85 3.66
N LEU A 90 3.87 3.34 2.41
CA LEU A 90 3.95 1.91 2.17
C LEU A 90 5.33 1.35 2.57
N ALA A 91 6.41 2.02 2.18
CA ALA A 91 7.77 1.64 2.56
C ALA A 91 8.03 1.72 4.08
N ALA A 92 7.36 2.63 4.78
CA ALA A 92 7.42 2.75 6.23
C ALA A 92 6.57 1.70 6.97
N GLY A 93 5.82 0.85 6.25
CA GLY A 93 4.96 -0.16 6.86
C GLY A 93 3.67 0.40 7.49
N GLU A 94 3.25 1.61 7.11
CA GLU A 94 1.97 2.18 7.57
C GLU A 94 0.76 1.41 6.99
N GLY A 95 0.98 0.53 6.03
CA GLY A 95 0.01 -0.40 5.47
C GLY A 95 0.69 -1.51 4.71
N GLU A 96 0.05 -2.65 4.61
CA GLU A 96 0.49 -3.81 3.84
C GLU A 96 0.03 -3.73 2.38
N LEU A 97 -1.02 -2.96 2.14
CA LEU A 97 -1.64 -2.78 0.83
C LEU A 97 -1.81 -1.29 0.50
N LEU A 98 -1.42 -0.90 -0.69
CA LEU A 98 -1.71 0.40 -1.28
C LEU A 98 -2.76 0.20 -2.38
N SER A 99 -4.02 0.57 -2.10
CA SER A 99 -5.14 0.54 -3.04
C SER A 99 -5.61 1.95 -3.32
N ARG A 100 -5.13 2.49 -4.44
CA ARG A 100 -5.51 3.83 -4.90
C ARG A 100 -5.08 4.03 -6.35
N ASN A 101 -5.49 5.16 -6.97
CA ASN A 101 -5.10 5.58 -8.32
C ASN A 101 -3.56 5.69 -8.47
N THR A 102 -2.91 4.55 -8.63
CA THR A 102 -1.44 4.42 -8.71
C THR A 102 -1.07 3.70 -9.99
N THR A 103 -0.53 4.42 -10.97
CA THR A 103 -0.10 3.83 -12.23
C THR A 103 1.10 2.92 -12.01
N TRP A 104 1.06 1.71 -12.55
CA TRP A 104 2.20 0.82 -12.61
C TRP A 104 3.19 1.35 -13.65
N THR A 105 4.38 1.72 -13.21
CA THR A 105 5.47 2.15 -14.07
C THR A 105 6.74 1.40 -13.69
N PHE A 106 7.67 1.27 -14.64
CA PHE A 106 8.96 0.61 -14.39
C PHE A 106 9.71 1.23 -13.20
N SER A 107 9.81 2.55 -13.15
CA SER A 107 10.51 3.23 -12.06
C SER A 107 9.87 3.00 -10.68
N ARG A 108 8.54 2.92 -10.62
CA ARG A 108 7.85 2.64 -9.34
C ARG A 108 8.03 1.20 -8.87
N ASP A 109 8.06 0.27 -9.80
CA ASP A 109 8.24 -1.15 -9.51
C ASP A 109 9.69 -1.46 -9.10
N VAL A 110 10.67 -0.94 -9.86
CA VAL A 110 12.08 -1.24 -9.69
C VAL A 110 12.76 -0.29 -8.70
N ASP A 111 12.68 1.04 -8.94
CA ASP A 111 13.46 2.02 -8.19
C ASP A 111 12.92 2.22 -6.76
N LEU A 112 11.59 2.08 -6.58
CA LEU A 112 10.95 2.24 -5.27
C LEU A 112 10.80 0.91 -4.51
N SER A 113 11.27 -0.20 -5.09
CA SER A 113 11.17 -1.54 -4.48
C SER A 113 9.74 -1.88 -4.04
N GLN A 114 8.74 -1.47 -4.83
CA GLN A 114 7.33 -1.75 -4.57
C GLN A 114 6.87 -2.90 -5.48
N THR A 115 6.15 -3.84 -4.92
CA THR A 115 5.59 -4.93 -5.71
C THR A 115 4.17 -4.58 -6.16
N PHE A 116 3.98 -4.42 -7.48
CA PHE A 116 2.65 -4.31 -8.06
C PHE A 116 2.04 -5.70 -8.21
N ILE A 117 0.92 -5.95 -7.55
CA ILE A 117 0.26 -7.26 -7.52
C ILE A 117 -0.79 -7.42 -8.62
N GLY A 118 -1.19 -6.33 -9.27
CA GLY A 118 -2.15 -6.36 -10.38
C GLY A 118 -2.67 -4.99 -10.76
N VAL A 119 -3.34 -4.95 -11.91
CA VAL A 119 -4.09 -3.80 -12.40
C VAL A 119 -5.57 -4.11 -12.23
N ASN A 120 -6.25 -3.35 -11.40
CA ASN A 120 -7.67 -3.50 -11.10
C ASN A 120 -8.56 -2.47 -11.84
N TYR A 121 -7.96 -1.41 -12.41
CA TYR A 121 -8.63 -0.39 -13.17
C TYR A 121 -7.75 0.13 -14.31
N TYR A 122 -8.28 0.21 -15.52
CA TYR A 122 -7.60 0.82 -16.66
C TYR A 122 -8.09 2.24 -16.82
N ASP A 123 -7.17 3.18 -16.76
CA ASP A 123 -7.42 4.61 -16.81
C ASP A 123 -6.65 5.24 -17.98
N GLY A 124 -6.93 6.50 -18.25
CA GLY A 124 -6.26 7.30 -19.26
C GLY A 124 -6.12 8.74 -18.80
N GLN A 125 -5.21 9.46 -19.44
CA GLN A 125 -4.99 10.88 -19.19
C GLN A 125 -5.71 11.72 -20.22
N GLY A 126 -6.43 12.74 -19.76
CA GLY A 126 -7.16 13.67 -20.60
C GLY A 126 -6.96 15.12 -20.14
N PHE A 127 -7.33 16.04 -21.00
CA PHE A 127 -7.32 17.47 -20.71
C PHE A 127 -8.75 17.96 -20.47
N MET A 128 -8.99 18.60 -19.35
CA MET A 128 -10.24 19.27 -19.07
C MET A 128 -10.08 20.75 -19.32
N VAL A 129 -10.91 21.30 -20.21
CA VAL A 129 -10.87 22.70 -20.61
C VAL A 129 -12.23 23.36 -20.47
N ARG A 130 -12.28 24.69 -20.37
CA ARG A 130 -13.54 25.43 -20.41
C ARG A 130 -14.23 25.19 -21.75
N LYS A 131 -15.52 24.88 -21.74
CA LYS A 131 -16.32 24.61 -22.95
C LYS A 131 -16.24 25.76 -23.98
N ALA A 132 -16.19 27.00 -23.49
CA ALA A 132 -16.09 28.21 -24.34
C ALA A 132 -14.77 28.26 -25.15
N LEU A 133 -13.73 27.52 -24.76
CA LEU A 133 -12.46 27.46 -25.51
C LEU A 133 -12.61 26.73 -26.85
N GLY A 134 -13.66 25.90 -27.02
CA GLY A 134 -13.96 25.22 -28.28
C GLY A 134 -12.94 24.17 -28.72
N VAL A 135 -11.93 23.87 -27.93
CA VAL A 135 -10.83 22.93 -28.24
C VAL A 135 -11.39 21.51 -28.32
N LYS A 136 -11.02 20.78 -29.37
CA LYS A 136 -11.48 19.41 -29.65
C LYS A 136 -10.39 18.33 -29.46
N SER A 137 -9.13 18.73 -29.33
CA SER A 137 -8.01 17.83 -29.16
C SER A 137 -6.85 18.50 -28.40
N ALA A 138 -5.94 17.69 -27.86
CA ALA A 138 -4.73 18.18 -27.20
C ALA A 138 -3.88 19.10 -28.08
N LYS A 139 -3.88 18.91 -29.41
CA LYS A 139 -3.16 19.76 -30.38
C LYS A 139 -3.66 21.21 -30.39
N GLY A 140 -4.91 21.44 -30.00
CA GLY A 140 -5.47 22.78 -29.89
C GLY A 140 -5.06 23.52 -28.60
N LEU A 141 -4.25 22.89 -27.74
CA LEU A 141 -3.74 23.46 -26.49
C LEU A 141 -2.30 23.93 -26.60
N ASP A 142 -1.75 24.04 -27.83
CA ASP A 142 -0.38 24.52 -28.01
C ASP A 142 -0.21 25.92 -27.43
N GLY A 143 0.85 26.12 -26.62
CA GLY A 143 1.11 27.36 -25.89
C GLY A 143 0.21 27.61 -24.65
N ALA A 144 -0.72 26.73 -24.33
CA ALA A 144 -1.60 26.90 -23.18
C ALA A 144 -0.90 26.52 -21.85
N SER A 145 -1.22 27.25 -20.79
CA SER A 145 -0.81 26.86 -19.42
C SER A 145 -1.71 25.73 -18.92
N VAL A 146 -1.10 24.62 -18.51
CA VAL A 146 -1.80 23.43 -18.02
C VAL A 146 -1.56 23.25 -16.52
N CYS A 147 -2.63 23.18 -15.75
CA CYS A 147 -2.55 22.81 -14.32
C CYS A 147 -2.41 21.29 -14.18
N ILE A 148 -1.48 20.87 -13.37
CA ILE A 148 -1.26 19.46 -13.06
C ILE A 148 -1.32 19.21 -11.54
N LEU A 149 -1.54 17.96 -11.15
CA LEU A 149 -1.38 17.53 -9.77
C LEU A 149 0.11 17.55 -9.41
N SER A 150 0.44 18.14 -8.28
CA SER A 150 1.82 18.26 -7.77
C SER A 150 2.21 17.04 -6.92
#